data_7b5ba04dbf1072ed8560d7608bf011bc
#
_entry.id   7b5ba04dbf1072ed8560d7608bf011bc
#
_cell.length_a   1.000
_cell.length_b   1.000
_cell.length_c   1.000
_cell.angle_alpha   90.00
_cell.angle_beta   90.00
_cell.angle_gamma   90.00
#
_symmetry.space_group_name_H-M   'P 1'
#
loop_
_entity.id
_entity.type
_entity.pdbx_description
1 polymer ?
#
loop_
_entity_poly.entity_id
_entity_poly.type
_entity_poly.pdbx_seq_one_letter_code
_entity_poly.pdbx_strand_id
1 'polypeptide(L)'
;MLPVNPEAIGLFGLFATVICFGREQVGVGVKGADHAKLTRSLGYIAIFFGGFTQLFTGVCMYLFSVGGDHSIYLGTVFSFFGLFWILVGFFFLKGGDKKVMAHFFLTALILVIGFTIRAFQDGLIWPLGVDLVVIDLLLITLIPAWYTEKPALTKLAGVCNLAIGIISLFLLFPALFA
;
A
#
# COMPACT_ATOMS: atom_id res chain seq x y z
N MET A 1 16.93 -25.97 -6.99
CA MET A 1 16.56 -24.94 -6.01
C MET A 1 15.36 -24.24 -6.60
N LEU A 2 14.21 -24.26 -5.95
CA LEU A 2 13.04 -23.50 -6.43
C LEU A 2 13.41 -22.02 -6.41
N PRO A 3 13.08 -21.24 -7.46
CA PRO A 3 13.32 -19.80 -7.44
C PRO A 3 12.53 -19.19 -6.29
N VAL A 4 13.20 -18.45 -5.41
CA VAL A 4 12.52 -17.67 -4.38
C VAL A 4 11.93 -16.44 -5.05
N ASN A 5 10.61 -16.34 -5.04
CA ASN A 5 9.94 -15.15 -5.57
C ASN A 5 9.74 -14.12 -4.44
N PRO A 6 10.56 -13.07 -4.33
CA PRO A 6 10.45 -12.06 -3.28
C PRO A 6 9.16 -11.23 -3.39
N GLU A 7 8.49 -11.23 -4.54
CA GLU A 7 7.21 -10.54 -4.73
C GLU A 7 6.17 -11.00 -3.72
N ALA A 8 6.14 -12.30 -3.43
CA ALA A 8 5.20 -12.87 -2.48
C ALA A 8 5.32 -12.24 -1.09
N ILE A 9 6.55 -11.89 -0.65
CA ILE A 9 6.77 -11.25 0.66
C ILE A 9 6.20 -9.84 0.67
N GLY A 10 6.48 -9.04 -0.37
CA GLY A 10 5.98 -7.67 -0.49
C GLY A 10 4.46 -7.62 -0.64
N LEU A 11 3.89 -8.51 -1.44
CA LEU A 11 2.44 -8.62 -1.64
C LEU A 11 1.71 -9.09 -0.38
N PHE A 12 2.28 -10.03 0.37
CA PHE A 12 1.75 -10.43 1.68
C PHE A 12 1.73 -9.24 2.65
N GLY A 13 2.81 -8.48 2.70
CA GLY A 13 2.91 -7.30 3.54
C GLY A 13 1.90 -6.21 3.14
N LEU A 14 1.72 -5.96 1.84
CA LEU A 14 0.69 -5.07 1.32
C LEU A 14 -0.70 -5.54 1.77
N PHE A 15 -1.06 -6.79 1.45
CA PHE A 15 -2.35 -7.37 1.82
C PHE A 15 -2.66 -7.21 3.31
N ALA A 16 -1.74 -7.64 4.19
CA ALA A 16 -1.92 -7.56 5.64
C ALA A 16 -2.16 -6.11 6.09
N THR A 17 -1.41 -5.16 5.54
CA THR A 17 -1.49 -3.75 5.92
C THR A 17 -2.80 -3.12 5.46
N VAL A 18 -3.15 -3.22 4.17
CA VAL A 18 -4.35 -2.56 3.64
C VAL A 18 -5.63 -3.14 4.22
N ILE A 19 -5.68 -4.46 4.52
CA ILE A 19 -6.84 -5.07 5.18
C ILE A 19 -7.00 -4.52 6.60
N CYS A 20 -5.91 -4.38 7.37
CA CYS A 20 -5.99 -3.83 8.73
C CYS A 20 -6.44 -2.37 8.72
N PHE A 21 -5.86 -1.53 7.87
CA PHE A 21 -6.25 -0.13 7.71
C PHE A 21 -7.68 0.01 7.17
N GLY A 22 -8.04 -0.77 6.16
CA GLY A 22 -9.37 -0.75 5.58
C GLY A 22 -10.46 -1.08 6.60
N ARG A 23 -10.26 -2.14 7.38
CA ARG A 23 -11.21 -2.54 8.46
C ARG A 23 -11.36 -1.47 9.52
N GLU A 24 -10.27 -0.87 9.95
CA GLU A 24 -10.31 0.23 10.92
C GLU A 24 -11.09 1.43 10.35
N GLN A 25 -10.77 1.86 9.14
CA GLN A 25 -11.39 3.02 8.50
C GLN A 25 -12.89 2.86 8.23
N VAL A 26 -13.36 1.65 7.91
CA VAL A 26 -14.80 1.37 7.77
C VAL A 26 -15.48 1.10 9.12
N GLY A 27 -14.73 0.96 10.21
CA GLY A 27 -15.23 0.74 11.57
C GLY A 27 -15.54 -0.72 11.90
N VAL A 28 -15.02 -1.68 11.14
CA VAL A 28 -15.23 -3.12 11.38
C VAL A 28 -14.24 -3.65 12.41
N GLY A 29 -14.81 -4.20 13.52
CA GLY A 29 -14.02 -4.85 14.58
C GLY A 29 -13.33 -3.88 15.55
N VAL A 30 -13.59 -2.57 15.45
CA VAL A 30 -12.96 -1.54 16.30
C VAL A 30 -13.91 -0.92 17.33
N LYS A 31 -15.15 -1.37 17.40
CA LYS A 31 -16.13 -0.85 18.35
C LYS A 31 -15.67 -1.13 19.80
N GLY A 32 -15.53 -0.06 20.59
CA GLY A 32 -15.05 -0.15 21.97
C GLY A 32 -13.53 -0.32 22.13
N ALA A 33 -12.76 -0.30 21.04
CA ALA A 33 -11.31 -0.37 21.11
C ALA A 33 -10.71 0.94 21.66
N ASP A 34 -9.60 0.81 22.42
CA ASP A 34 -8.76 1.94 22.82
C ASP A 34 -8.09 2.52 21.56
N HIS A 35 -8.49 3.74 21.19
CA HIS A 35 -8.02 4.40 19.99
C HIS A 35 -6.48 4.58 19.96
N ALA A 36 -5.86 4.86 21.10
CA ALA A 36 -4.41 5.03 21.16
C ALA A 36 -3.66 3.71 20.91
N LYS A 37 -4.17 2.61 21.46
CA LYS A 37 -3.62 1.26 21.21
C LYS A 37 -3.82 0.82 19.77
N LEU A 38 -5.03 1.08 19.22
CA LEU A 38 -5.36 0.77 17.83
C LEU A 38 -4.42 1.50 16.87
N THR A 39 -4.28 2.82 17.02
CA THR A 39 -3.39 3.66 16.21
C THR A 39 -1.94 3.16 16.28
N ARG A 40 -1.46 2.84 17.49
CA ARG A 40 -0.10 2.31 17.67
C ARG A 40 0.08 0.96 16.95
N SER A 41 -0.90 0.07 17.04
CA SER A 41 -0.85 -1.25 16.37
C SER A 41 -0.80 -1.10 14.85
N LEU A 42 -1.63 -0.21 14.28
CA LEU A 42 -1.61 0.11 12.86
C LEU A 42 -0.26 0.69 12.43
N GLY A 43 0.35 1.55 13.26
CA GLY A 43 1.69 2.07 13.00
C GLY A 43 2.75 0.98 12.87
N TYR A 44 2.75 0.00 13.77
CA TYR A 44 3.66 -1.15 13.66
C TYR A 44 3.37 -2.02 12.43
N ILE A 45 2.10 -2.30 12.15
CA ILE A 45 1.71 -3.07 10.95
C ILE A 45 2.20 -2.35 9.69
N ALA A 46 1.99 -1.03 9.59
CA ALA A 46 2.44 -0.24 8.45
C ALA A 46 3.97 -0.33 8.26
N ILE A 47 4.77 -0.20 9.34
CA ILE A 47 6.23 -0.25 9.24
C ILE A 47 6.71 -1.65 8.86
N PHE A 48 6.27 -2.68 9.61
CA PHE A 48 6.87 -4.01 9.47
C PHE A 48 6.30 -4.79 8.29
N PHE A 49 4.98 -4.78 8.10
CA PHE A 49 4.34 -5.50 6.99
C PHE A 49 4.24 -4.65 5.72
N GLY A 50 3.70 -3.45 5.79
CA GLY A 50 3.62 -2.57 4.62
C GLY A 50 4.99 -2.08 4.17
N GLY A 51 5.82 -1.64 5.10
CA GLY A 51 7.07 -0.97 4.82
C GLY A 51 8.23 -1.90 4.49
N PHE A 52 8.72 -2.61 5.50
CA PHE A 52 9.95 -3.42 5.35
C PHE A 52 9.80 -4.54 4.32
N THR A 53 8.66 -5.24 4.25
CA THR A 53 8.50 -6.32 3.29
C THR A 53 8.53 -5.81 1.86
N GLN A 54 7.85 -4.71 1.57
CA GLN A 54 7.85 -4.14 0.23
C GLN A 54 9.21 -3.53 -0.14
N LEU A 55 9.85 -2.82 0.80
CA LEU A 55 11.20 -2.30 0.55
C LEU A 55 12.21 -3.42 0.28
N PHE A 56 12.15 -4.50 1.07
CA PHE A 56 12.98 -5.69 0.85
C PHE A 56 12.74 -6.29 -0.54
N THR A 57 11.47 -6.45 -0.93
CA THR A 57 11.09 -6.94 -2.26
C THR A 57 11.64 -6.03 -3.36
N GLY A 58 11.49 -4.72 -3.23
CA GLY A 58 12.02 -3.75 -4.18
C GLY A 58 13.54 -3.85 -4.36
N VAL A 59 14.28 -3.98 -3.27
CA VAL A 59 15.74 -4.19 -3.29
C VAL A 59 16.10 -5.51 -3.99
N CYS A 60 15.39 -6.59 -3.69
CA CYS A 60 15.61 -7.87 -4.35
C CYS A 60 15.36 -7.80 -5.85
N MET A 61 14.34 -7.07 -6.29
CA MET A 61 14.06 -6.87 -7.71
C MET A 61 15.19 -6.15 -8.43
N TYR A 62 15.76 -5.11 -7.82
CA TYR A 62 16.91 -4.41 -8.39
C TYR A 62 18.17 -5.27 -8.46
N LEU A 63 18.45 -6.04 -7.40
CA LEU A 63 19.69 -6.80 -7.29
C LEU A 63 19.69 -8.09 -8.12
N PHE A 64 18.53 -8.74 -8.21
CA PHE A 64 18.43 -10.08 -8.78
C PHE A 64 17.59 -10.16 -10.06
N SER A 65 17.06 -9.03 -10.54
CA SER A 65 16.22 -8.95 -11.76
C SER A 65 15.06 -9.94 -11.78
N VAL A 66 14.45 -10.21 -10.63
CA VAL A 66 13.43 -11.25 -10.43
C VAL A 66 12.18 -11.01 -11.27
N GLY A 67 11.84 -9.76 -11.55
CA GLY A 67 10.70 -9.38 -12.41
C GLY A 67 11.00 -9.38 -13.91
N GLY A 68 12.13 -9.98 -14.35
CA GLY A 68 12.54 -9.96 -15.74
C GLY A 68 12.69 -8.54 -16.30
N ASP A 69 12.12 -8.27 -17.47
CA ASP A 69 12.17 -6.96 -18.14
C ASP A 69 11.47 -5.84 -17.33
N HIS A 70 10.57 -6.21 -16.40
CA HIS A 70 9.87 -5.26 -15.55
C HIS A 70 10.52 -5.05 -14.17
N SER A 71 11.68 -5.69 -13.89
CA SER A 71 12.32 -5.64 -12.56
C SER A 71 12.55 -4.22 -12.04
N ILE A 72 13.04 -3.32 -12.91
CA ILE A 72 13.30 -1.93 -12.50
C ILE A 72 11.99 -1.22 -12.15
N TYR A 73 10.97 -1.39 -12.98
CA TYR A 73 9.65 -0.79 -12.74
C TYR A 73 9.02 -1.33 -11.45
N LEU A 74 8.91 -2.64 -11.31
CA LEU A 74 8.33 -3.29 -10.13
C LEU A 74 9.16 -2.99 -8.87
N GLY A 75 10.49 -3.02 -8.97
CA GLY A 75 11.39 -2.64 -7.89
C GLY A 75 11.15 -1.20 -7.41
N THR A 76 10.88 -0.28 -8.35
CA THR A 76 10.55 1.11 -8.02
C THR A 76 9.20 1.20 -7.32
N VAL A 77 8.17 0.51 -7.83
CA VAL A 77 6.83 0.47 -7.23
C VAL A 77 6.89 -0.06 -5.79
N PHE A 78 7.51 -1.24 -5.58
CA PHE A 78 7.65 -1.82 -4.24
C PHE A 78 8.47 -0.94 -3.29
N SER A 79 9.59 -0.37 -3.76
CA SER A 79 10.42 0.51 -2.93
C SER A 79 9.66 1.78 -2.52
N PHE A 80 8.93 2.39 -3.46
CA PHE A 80 8.10 3.56 -3.18
C PHE A 80 7.05 3.27 -2.11
N PHE A 81 6.27 2.21 -2.26
CA PHE A 81 5.25 1.85 -1.28
C PHE A 81 5.86 1.38 0.04
N GLY A 82 7.03 0.75 0.03
CA GLY A 82 7.76 0.44 1.24
C GLY A 82 8.09 1.68 2.06
N LEU A 83 8.68 2.70 1.43
CA LEU A 83 8.97 3.99 2.07
C LEU A 83 7.69 4.73 2.49
N PHE A 84 6.65 4.69 1.66
CA PHE A 84 5.33 5.26 1.96
C PHE A 84 4.76 4.70 3.26
N TRP A 85 4.71 3.38 3.42
CA TRP A 85 4.17 2.74 4.61
C TRP A 85 5.04 2.95 5.85
N ILE A 86 6.37 3.02 5.70
CA ILE A 86 7.27 3.39 6.81
C ILE A 86 6.93 4.78 7.33
N LEU A 87 6.77 5.76 6.44
CA LEU A 87 6.41 7.13 6.83
C LEU A 87 5.03 7.21 7.48
N VAL A 88 4.02 6.57 6.87
CA VAL A 88 2.66 6.46 7.45
C VAL A 88 2.71 5.83 8.83
N GLY A 89 3.45 4.73 9.00
CA GLY A 89 3.58 4.05 10.27
C GLY A 89 4.24 4.91 11.35
N PHE A 90 5.31 5.63 11.02
CA PHE A 90 5.91 6.59 11.96
C PHE A 90 4.96 7.72 12.34
N PHE A 91 4.15 8.22 11.39
CA PHE A 91 3.11 9.20 11.69
C PHE A 91 2.10 8.65 12.71
N PHE A 92 1.67 7.41 12.58
CA PHE A 92 0.75 6.76 13.51
C PHE A 92 1.39 6.51 14.90
N LEU A 93 2.71 6.28 14.96
CA LEU A 93 3.42 6.05 16.23
C LEU A 93 3.79 7.32 16.98
N LYS A 94 4.19 8.37 16.26
CA LYS A 94 4.77 9.59 16.84
C LYS A 94 3.83 10.79 16.76
N GLY A 95 2.79 10.71 15.94
CA GLY A 95 1.96 11.84 15.57
C GLY A 95 2.65 12.74 14.55
N GLY A 96 1.94 13.77 14.11
CA GLY A 96 2.40 14.74 13.13
C GLY A 96 1.27 15.62 12.65
N ASP A 97 1.57 16.54 11.74
CA ASP A 97 0.58 17.41 11.12
C ASP A 97 -0.12 16.68 9.97
N LYS A 98 -1.45 16.52 10.08
CA LYS A 98 -2.27 15.85 9.07
C LYS A 98 -2.24 16.55 7.71
N LYS A 99 -2.12 17.88 7.69
CA LYS A 99 -2.08 18.63 6.43
C LYS A 99 -0.77 18.38 5.69
N VAL A 100 0.34 18.27 6.42
CA VAL A 100 1.64 17.89 5.83
C VAL A 100 1.57 16.48 5.23
N MET A 101 0.92 15.53 5.93
CA MET A 101 0.69 14.20 5.37
C MET A 101 -0.24 14.22 4.15
N ALA A 102 -1.25 15.10 4.13
CA ALA A 102 -2.10 15.26 2.95
C ALA A 102 -1.31 15.81 1.73
N HIS A 103 -0.35 16.73 1.95
CA HIS A 103 0.57 17.17 0.89
C HIS A 103 1.46 16.03 0.39
N PHE A 104 1.94 15.18 1.32
CA PHE A 104 2.70 13.98 0.94
C PHE A 104 1.84 13.02 0.10
N PHE A 105 0.59 12.78 0.48
CA PHE A 105 -0.35 11.96 -0.31
C PHE A 105 -0.61 12.54 -1.70
N LEU A 106 -0.67 13.87 -1.84
CA LEU A 106 -0.77 14.51 -3.16
C LEU A 106 0.46 14.25 -4.03
N THR A 107 1.66 14.33 -3.44
CA THR A 107 2.90 13.98 -4.14
C THR A 107 2.92 12.49 -4.51
N ALA A 108 2.50 11.63 -3.59
CA ALA A 108 2.37 10.19 -3.83
C ALA A 108 1.41 9.90 -4.98
N LEU A 109 0.24 10.56 -5.02
CA LEU A 109 -0.74 10.39 -6.09
C LEU A 109 -0.15 10.67 -7.47
N ILE A 110 0.62 11.76 -7.62
CA ILE A 110 1.27 12.09 -8.90
C ILE A 110 2.20 10.96 -9.35
N LEU A 111 2.97 10.37 -8.44
CA LEU A 111 3.88 9.26 -8.74
C LEU A 111 3.10 7.99 -9.07
N VAL A 112 2.04 7.67 -8.31
CA VAL A 112 1.24 6.46 -8.53
C VAL A 112 0.49 6.53 -9.86
N ILE A 113 -0.04 7.68 -10.25
CA ILE A 113 -0.60 7.88 -11.61
C ILE A 113 0.46 7.54 -12.69
N GLY A 114 1.72 7.96 -12.50
CA GLY A 114 2.81 7.59 -13.39
C GLY A 114 3.04 6.08 -13.44
N PHE A 115 3.00 5.39 -12.29
CA PHE A 115 3.09 3.92 -12.24
C PHE A 115 1.90 3.26 -12.93
N THR A 116 0.68 3.77 -12.71
CA THR A 116 -0.53 3.28 -13.34
C THR A 116 -0.44 3.38 -14.87
N ILE A 117 -0.08 4.55 -15.40
CA ILE A 117 0.11 4.74 -16.84
C ILE A 117 1.13 3.74 -17.38
N ARG A 118 2.26 3.57 -16.71
CA ARG A 118 3.32 2.65 -17.14
C ARG A 118 2.83 1.20 -17.14
N ALA A 119 2.09 0.77 -16.12
CA ALA A 119 1.51 -0.58 -16.07
C ALA A 119 0.63 -0.87 -17.29
N PHE A 120 -0.23 0.08 -17.67
CA PHE A 120 -1.09 -0.06 -18.85
C PHE A 120 -0.31 -0.08 -20.15
N GLN A 121 0.73 0.75 -20.28
CA GLN A 121 1.62 0.76 -21.46
C GLN A 121 2.36 -0.56 -21.65
N ASP A 122 2.78 -1.20 -20.56
CA ASP A 122 3.49 -2.48 -20.56
C ASP A 122 2.55 -3.69 -20.62
N GLY A 123 1.23 -3.47 -20.74
CA GLY A 123 0.24 -4.55 -20.82
C GLY A 123 -0.04 -5.25 -19.48
N LEU A 124 0.48 -4.72 -18.37
CA LEU A 124 0.27 -5.25 -16.99
C LEU A 124 -1.08 -4.78 -16.42
N ILE A 125 -2.17 -4.97 -17.21
CA ILE A 125 -3.48 -4.38 -16.88
C ILE A 125 -4.08 -5.06 -15.65
N TRP A 126 -4.26 -6.38 -15.70
CA TRP A 126 -4.82 -7.16 -14.61
C TRP A 126 -3.78 -8.15 -14.05
N PRO A 127 -3.64 -8.25 -12.73
CA PRO A 127 -4.33 -7.46 -11.68
C PRO A 127 -3.60 -6.16 -11.31
N LEU A 128 -2.32 -5.96 -11.69
CA LEU A 128 -1.47 -4.88 -11.21
C LEU A 128 -1.98 -3.47 -11.58
N GLY A 129 -2.30 -3.25 -12.85
CA GLY A 129 -2.78 -1.94 -13.32
C GLY A 129 -4.10 -1.55 -12.65
N VAL A 130 -5.02 -2.52 -12.48
CA VAL A 130 -6.29 -2.27 -11.77
C VAL A 130 -6.06 -1.99 -10.30
N ASP A 131 -5.12 -2.68 -9.64
CA ASP A 131 -4.76 -2.41 -8.25
C ASP A 131 -4.21 -0.99 -8.07
N LEU A 132 -3.31 -0.56 -8.96
CA LEU A 132 -2.78 0.82 -8.98
C LEU A 132 -3.88 1.88 -9.19
N VAL A 133 -4.87 1.63 -10.07
CA VAL A 133 -6.04 2.53 -10.22
C VAL A 133 -6.81 2.65 -8.91
N VAL A 134 -7.00 1.56 -8.17
CA VAL A 134 -7.70 1.62 -6.87
C VAL A 134 -6.84 2.35 -5.83
N ILE A 135 -5.51 2.24 -5.90
CA ILE A 135 -4.60 3.03 -5.06
C ILE A 135 -4.67 4.53 -5.42
N ASP A 136 -4.78 4.89 -6.71
CA ASP A 136 -5.02 6.28 -7.10
C ASP A 136 -6.33 6.82 -6.49
N LEU A 137 -7.42 6.04 -6.55
CA LEU A 137 -8.70 6.39 -5.93
C LEU A 137 -8.59 6.50 -4.39
N LEU A 138 -7.82 5.60 -3.75
CA LEU A 138 -7.52 5.70 -2.33
C LEU A 138 -6.85 7.03 -1.99
N LEU A 139 -5.80 7.42 -2.71
CA LEU A 139 -5.09 8.67 -2.46
C LEU A 139 -5.97 9.90 -2.73
N ILE A 140 -6.78 9.88 -3.81
CA ILE A 140 -7.77 10.92 -4.11
C ILE A 140 -8.78 11.11 -2.95
N THR A 141 -9.14 10.03 -2.25
CA THR A 141 -10.06 10.09 -1.10
C THR A 141 -9.35 10.44 0.21
N LEU A 142 -8.11 9.98 0.41
CA LEU A 142 -7.32 10.27 1.61
C LEU A 142 -6.95 11.75 1.72
N ILE A 143 -6.56 12.39 0.62
CA ILE A 143 -6.17 13.80 0.61
C ILE A 143 -7.25 14.68 1.27
N PRO A 144 -8.49 14.75 0.75
CA PRO A 144 -9.52 15.56 1.38
C PRO A 144 -9.97 15.00 2.74
N ALA A 145 -9.87 13.68 2.99
CA ALA A 145 -10.18 13.11 4.30
C ALA A 145 -9.26 13.69 5.39
N TRP A 146 -7.98 13.83 5.10
CA TRP A 146 -7.00 14.37 6.05
C TRP A 146 -7.03 15.88 6.18
N TYR A 147 -7.45 16.62 5.12
CA TYR A 147 -7.67 18.07 5.21
C TYR A 147 -8.95 18.43 5.99
N THR A 148 -10.02 17.66 5.80
CA THR A 148 -11.36 18.04 6.28
C THR A 148 -11.83 17.22 7.49
N GLU A 149 -11.13 16.12 7.80
CA GLU A 149 -11.46 15.14 8.84
C GLU A 149 -12.89 14.58 8.74
N LYS A 150 -13.47 14.54 7.53
CA LYS A 150 -14.82 14.03 7.28
C LYS A 150 -14.86 12.49 7.36
N PRO A 151 -15.66 11.91 8.28
CA PRO A 151 -15.70 10.45 8.46
C PRO A 151 -16.14 9.67 7.21
N ALA A 152 -16.97 10.27 6.36
CA ALA A 152 -17.42 9.64 5.12
C ALA A 152 -16.26 9.39 4.15
N LEU A 153 -15.32 10.34 4.04
CA LEU A 153 -14.14 10.20 3.19
C LEU A 153 -13.17 9.15 3.74
N THR A 154 -13.00 9.10 5.07
CA THR A 154 -12.19 8.05 5.72
C THR A 154 -12.79 6.66 5.46
N LYS A 155 -14.11 6.52 5.55
CA LYS A 155 -14.78 5.25 5.23
C LYS A 155 -14.61 4.86 3.76
N LEU A 156 -14.69 5.82 2.84
CA LEU A 156 -14.48 5.57 1.41
C LEU A 156 -13.03 5.12 1.15
N ALA A 157 -12.06 5.76 1.77
CA ALA A 157 -10.66 5.32 1.74
C ALA A 157 -10.51 3.90 2.30
N GLY A 158 -11.24 3.56 3.36
CA GLY A 158 -11.28 2.20 3.90
C GLY A 158 -11.81 1.16 2.92
N VAL A 159 -12.85 1.51 2.16
CA VAL A 159 -13.37 0.64 1.08
C VAL A 159 -12.32 0.42 -0.01
N CYS A 160 -11.60 1.48 -0.43
CA CYS A 160 -10.49 1.36 -1.38
C CYS A 160 -9.38 0.44 -0.83
N ASN A 161 -8.98 0.60 0.44
CA ASN A 161 -7.98 -0.28 1.06
C ASN A 161 -8.43 -1.76 1.06
N LEU A 162 -9.69 -2.05 1.35
CA LEU A 162 -10.22 -3.41 1.29
C LEU A 162 -10.22 -3.95 -0.15
N ALA A 163 -10.55 -3.12 -1.14
CA ALA A 163 -10.52 -3.50 -2.55
C ALA A 163 -9.08 -3.82 -3.01
N ILE A 164 -8.08 -2.98 -2.66
CA ILE A 164 -6.66 -3.24 -2.89
C ILE A 164 -6.27 -4.60 -2.29
N GLY A 165 -6.66 -4.87 -1.04
CA GLY A 165 -6.37 -6.14 -0.40
C GLY A 165 -6.94 -7.34 -1.16
N ILE A 166 -8.17 -7.25 -1.68
CA ILE A 166 -8.78 -8.33 -2.47
C ILE A 166 -8.05 -8.50 -3.81
N ILE A 167 -7.72 -7.40 -4.51
CA ILE A 167 -7.04 -7.45 -5.82
C ILE A 167 -5.62 -7.98 -5.64
N SER A 168 -4.90 -7.56 -4.59
CA SER A 168 -3.54 -8.02 -4.32
C SER A 168 -3.44 -9.54 -4.08
N LEU A 169 -4.52 -10.23 -3.70
CA LEU A 169 -4.53 -11.70 -3.63
C LEU A 169 -4.33 -12.34 -5.00
N PHE A 170 -4.83 -11.71 -6.08
CA PHE A 170 -4.62 -12.21 -7.44
C PHE A 170 -3.19 -12.02 -7.94
N LEU A 171 -2.39 -11.18 -7.27
CA LEU A 171 -0.94 -11.10 -7.45
C LEU A 171 -0.20 -12.06 -6.51
N LEU A 172 -0.63 -12.12 -5.25
CA LEU A 172 0.02 -12.89 -4.21
C LEU A 172 -0.01 -14.41 -4.47
N PHE A 173 -1.18 -14.97 -4.80
CA PHE A 173 -1.29 -16.41 -4.99
C PHE A 173 -0.44 -16.92 -6.16
N PRO A 174 -0.42 -16.32 -7.36
CA PRO A 174 0.53 -16.72 -8.39
C PRO A 174 1.99 -16.61 -7.94
N ALA A 175 2.36 -15.54 -7.22
CA ALA A 175 3.72 -15.35 -6.73
C ALA A 175 4.15 -16.40 -5.67
N LEU A 176 3.19 -16.97 -4.92
CA LEU A 176 3.47 -18.03 -3.94
C LEU A 176 3.72 -19.39 -4.58
N PHE A 177 3.17 -19.64 -5.76
CA PHE A 177 3.20 -20.95 -6.42
C PHE A 177 4.11 -20.98 -7.67
N ALA A 178 4.71 -19.83 -8.05
CA ALA A 178 5.70 -19.72 -9.11
C ALA A 178 7.07 -20.22 -8.65
#